data_023eb23bd464a353ce8d441867bdf2f0
#
_entry.id   023eb23bd464a353ce8d441867bdf2f0
#
_cell.length_a   1.000
_cell.length_b   1.000
_cell.length_c   1.000
_cell.angle_alpha   90.00
_cell.angle_beta   90.00
_cell.angle_gamma   90.00
#
_symmetry.space_group_name_H-M   'P 1'
#
loop_
_entity.id
_entity.type
_entity.pdbx_description
1 polymer ?
#
loop_
_entity_poly.entity_id
_entity_poly.type
_entity_poly.pdbx_seq_one_letter_code
_entity_poly.pdbx_strand_id
1 'polypeptide(L)'
;MSVCIKSLIKNMNIVIGCSIGCSYCYARNNCRRFHITDDFSVPEYMGRKLHIIDTPKPHVWLMTGMSDFSDWKPEWNAEIFGRMKSNPQHAYIFLTKRPDKVCFSTDDENVWMGVTVTRSSEKKRLEDLKRNIKAKHYHVTFEPIFDEIGEIDFAGIDWVVIGTETGHRKGKVDSRL
;
A
#
# COMPACT_ATOMS: atom_id res chain seq x y z
N MET A 1 22.42 10.52 10.18
CA MET A 1 22.14 9.07 10.02
C MET A 1 20.93 8.95 9.13
N SER A 2 21.05 8.28 7.96
CA SER A 2 19.89 7.95 7.13
C SER A 2 19.13 6.78 7.79
N VAL A 3 17.88 6.98 8.14
CA VAL A 3 17.02 5.92 8.68
C VAL A 3 16.35 5.22 7.50
N CYS A 4 16.57 3.92 7.36
CA CYS A 4 15.86 3.14 6.35
C CYS A 4 14.37 3.09 6.68
N ILE A 5 13.51 3.51 5.76
CA ILE A 5 12.04 3.52 5.94
C ILE A 5 11.48 2.15 6.37
N LYS A 6 12.11 1.06 5.94
CA LYS A 6 11.74 -0.32 6.35
C LYS A 6 11.88 -0.57 7.86
N SER A 7 12.71 0.21 8.56
CA SER A 7 12.84 0.09 10.02
C SER A 7 11.71 0.78 10.77
N LEU A 8 11.03 1.72 10.13
CA LEU A 8 9.95 2.51 10.70
C LEU A 8 8.57 1.91 10.45
N ILE A 9 8.39 1.24 9.31
CA ILE A 9 7.10 0.72 8.85
C ILE A 9 7.05 -0.79 9.06
N LYS A 10 5.99 -1.26 9.71
CA LYS A 10 5.71 -2.69 9.89
C LYS A 10 4.57 -3.14 8.98
N ASN A 11 4.74 -4.30 8.36
CA ASN A 11 3.66 -4.90 7.57
C ASN A 11 2.60 -5.53 8.48
N MET A 12 1.36 -5.13 8.27
CA MET A 12 0.20 -5.67 8.96
C MET A 12 -0.66 -6.54 8.03
N ASN A 13 -0.14 -7.45 7.34
CA ASN A 13 -0.78 -8.29 6.31
C ASN A 13 -2.11 -8.94 6.79
N ILE A 14 -3.14 -8.11 6.97
CA ILE A 14 -4.47 -8.52 7.44
C ILE A 14 -5.36 -9.01 6.30
N VAL A 15 -5.07 -8.57 5.08
CA VAL A 15 -5.57 -9.16 3.85
C VAL A 15 -4.37 -9.67 3.06
N ILE A 16 -4.44 -10.91 2.61
CA ILE A 16 -3.39 -11.56 1.82
C ILE A 16 -4.01 -12.01 0.50
N GLY A 17 -3.35 -11.68 -0.59
CA GLY A 17 -3.83 -11.94 -1.94
C GLY A 17 -4.17 -10.65 -2.70
N CYS A 18 -4.03 -10.70 -4.02
CA CYS A 18 -4.21 -9.55 -4.90
C CYS A 18 -4.53 -9.99 -6.32
N SER A 19 -5.62 -9.48 -6.88
CA SER A 19 -6.11 -9.83 -8.22
C SER A 19 -5.38 -9.11 -9.37
N ILE A 20 -4.47 -8.16 -9.08
CA ILE A 20 -3.83 -7.30 -10.12
C ILE A 20 -2.85 -8.06 -11.02
N GLY A 21 -2.11 -9.01 -10.47
CA GLY A 21 -1.24 -9.84 -11.30
C GLY A 21 0.12 -9.24 -11.69
N CYS A 22 0.68 -8.28 -10.93
CA CYS A 22 1.98 -7.67 -11.23
C CYS A 22 3.08 -8.70 -11.42
N SER A 23 3.89 -8.57 -12.49
CA SER A 23 4.99 -9.50 -12.81
C SER A 23 6.13 -9.49 -11.77
N TYR A 24 6.31 -8.36 -11.08
CA TYR A 24 7.35 -8.12 -10.07
C TYR A 24 6.86 -8.36 -8.62
N CYS A 25 5.67 -8.95 -8.43
CA CYS A 25 5.05 -9.05 -7.11
C CYS A 25 5.83 -9.95 -6.15
N TYR A 26 6.52 -9.35 -5.18
CA TYR A 26 7.23 -10.08 -4.14
C TYR A 26 6.28 -10.87 -3.22
N ALA A 27 5.10 -10.32 -2.96
CA ALA A 27 4.10 -10.94 -2.07
C ALA A 27 3.60 -12.28 -2.63
N ARG A 28 3.29 -12.34 -3.95
CA ARG A 28 2.94 -13.58 -4.62
C ARG A 28 4.07 -14.61 -4.53
N ASN A 29 5.32 -14.18 -4.77
CA ASN A 29 6.47 -15.07 -4.69
C ASN A 29 6.66 -15.61 -3.27
N ASN A 30 6.46 -14.79 -2.24
CA ASN A 30 6.52 -15.21 -0.85
C ASN A 30 5.38 -16.17 -0.51
N CYS A 31 4.14 -15.89 -0.92
CA CYS A 31 3.00 -16.79 -0.69
C CYS A 31 3.25 -18.16 -1.29
N ARG A 32 3.74 -18.22 -2.55
CA ARG A 32 4.09 -19.49 -3.19
C ARG A 32 5.23 -20.22 -2.47
N ARG A 33 6.28 -19.50 -2.05
CA ARG A 33 7.45 -20.09 -1.38
C ARG A 33 7.13 -20.64 0.00
N PHE A 34 6.27 -19.97 0.74
CA PHE A 34 5.97 -20.29 2.14
C PHE A 34 4.58 -20.91 2.34
N HIS A 35 3.88 -21.22 1.23
CA HIS A 35 2.53 -21.81 1.25
C HIS A 35 1.55 -21.05 2.17
N ILE A 36 1.53 -19.70 2.04
CA ILE A 36 0.73 -18.83 2.91
C ILE A 36 -0.75 -18.85 2.51
N THR A 37 -1.03 -18.90 1.20
CA THR A 37 -2.37 -19.03 0.61
C THR A 37 -2.33 -20.03 -0.54
N ASP A 38 -3.43 -20.67 -0.84
CA ASP A 38 -3.55 -21.61 -1.96
C ASP A 38 -3.51 -20.87 -3.30
N ASP A 39 -4.24 -19.76 -3.40
CA ASP A 39 -4.26 -18.91 -4.58
C ASP A 39 -4.12 -17.43 -4.20
N PHE A 40 -2.96 -16.85 -4.50
CA PHE A 40 -2.69 -15.43 -4.24
C PHE A 40 -3.57 -14.48 -5.07
N SER A 41 -4.18 -14.92 -6.15
CA SER A 41 -5.08 -14.08 -6.94
C SER A 41 -6.45 -13.85 -6.27
N VAL A 42 -6.76 -14.64 -5.26
CA VAL A 42 -7.99 -14.55 -4.46
C VAL A 42 -7.63 -13.93 -3.09
N PRO A 43 -8.02 -12.66 -2.83
CA PRO A 43 -7.75 -12.02 -1.54
C PRO A 43 -8.51 -12.69 -0.39
N GLU A 44 -7.79 -12.97 0.70
CA GLU A 44 -8.30 -13.58 1.91
C GLU A 44 -8.14 -12.67 3.12
N TYR A 45 -9.19 -12.55 3.93
CA TYR A 45 -9.18 -11.77 5.15
C TYR A 45 -8.69 -12.60 6.35
N MET A 46 -7.64 -12.12 7.00
CA MET A 46 -7.01 -12.75 8.16
C MET A 46 -7.44 -12.04 9.47
N GLY A 47 -8.75 -11.93 9.71
CA GLY A 47 -9.31 -11.19 10.84
C GLY A 47 -8.72 -11.56 12.20
N ARG A 48 -8.30 -12.84 12.38
CA ARG A 48 -7.59 -13.30 13.59
C ARG A 48 -6.30 -12.53 13.90
N LYS A 49 -5.71 -11.81 12.90
CA LYS A 49 -4.50 -10.99 13.11
C LYS A 49 -4.82 -9.57 13.58
N LEU A 50 -6.09 -9.17 13.56
CA LEU A 50 -6.45 -7.77 13.81
C LEU A 50 -6.06 -7.32 15.24
N HIS A 51 -6.04 -8.23 16.21
CA HIS A 51 -5.60 -7.93 17.57
C HIS A 51 -4.14 -7.43 17.68
N ILE A 52 -3.32 -7.62 16.66
CA ILE A 52 -1.92 -7.17 16.66
C ILE A 52 -1.83 -5.65 16.76
N ILE A 53 -2.83 -4.91 16.25
CA ILE A 53 -2.86 -3.45 16.36
C ILE A 53 -3.27 -2.95 17.76
N ASP A 54 -3.68 -3.82 18.69
CA ASP A 54 -4.07 -3.41 20.05
C ASP A 54 -2.86 -3.11 20.97
N THR A 55 -1.66 -3.09 20.40
CA THR A 55 -0.46 -2.75 21.18
C THR A 55 -0.48 -1.26 21.58
N PRO A 56 -0.15 -0.91 22.83
CA PRO A 56 -0.11 0.47 23.27
C PRO A 56 1.06 1.26 22.67
N LYS A 57 2.11 0.57 22.21
CA LYS A 57 3.27 1.22 21.62
C LYS A 57 2.94 1.73 20.21
N PRO A 58 3.13 3.03 19.90
CA PRO A 58 2.90 3.58 18.56
C PRO A 58 3.69 2.86 17.47
N HIS A 59 3.03 2.58 16.36
CA HIS A 59 3.62 1.99 15.16
C HIS A 59 3.08 2.65 13.89
N VAL A 60 3.86 2.54 12.83
CA VAL A 60 3.40 2.82 11.47
C VAL A 60 3.15 1.47 10.78
N TRP A 61 1.88 1.21 10.43
CA TRP A 61 1.44 -0.04 9.84
C TRP A 61 1.20 0.09 8.34
N LEU A 62 1.89 -0.68 7.51
CA LEU A 62 1.51 -0.88 6.10
C LEU A 62 0.44 -1.98 6.04
N MET A 63 -0.78 -1.57 5.77
CA MET A 63 -1.95 -2.45 5.81
C MET A 63 -2.08 -3.32 4.54
N THR A 64 -1.57 -2.85 3.42
CA THR A 64 -1.69 -3.48 2.09
C THR A 64 -0.37 -4.07 1.57
N GLY A 65 0.55 -4.45 2.46
CA GLY A 65 1.85 -5.02 2.05
C GLY A 65 1.76 -6.31 1.24
N MET A 66 0.70 -7.12 1.42
CA MET A 66 0.45 -8.35 0.68
C MET A 66 -0.91 -8.37 -0.04
N SER A 67 -1.53 -7.21 -0.25
CA SER A 67 -2.80 -7.05 -0.95
C SER A 67 -2.85 -5.71 -1.68
N ASP A 68 -3.96 -5.43 -2.35
CA ASP A 68 -4.27 -4.10 -2.88
C ASP A 68 -5.59 -3.63 -2.28
N PHE A 69 -5.68 -2.37 -1.87
CA PHE A 69 -6.88 -1.85 -1.22
C PHE A 69 -8.14 -1.95 -2.10
N SER A 70 -7.98 -1.93 -3.43
CA SER A 70 -9.10 -2.09 -4.37
C SER A 70 -9.74 -3.48 -4.34
N ASP A 71 -9.08 -4.48 -3.75
CA ASP A 71 -9.61 -5.83 -3.58
C ASP A 71 -10.31 -6.04 -2.23
N TRP A 72 -10.27 -5.05 -1.33
CA TRP A 72 -10.84 -5.19 -0.01
C TRP A 72 -12.36 -5.05 -0.05
N LYS A 73 -13.05 -5.96 0.64
CA LYS A 73 -14.51 -5.96 0.71
C LYS A 73 -15.02 -4.94 1.73
N PRO A 74 -16.22 -4.37 1.52
CA PRO A 74 -16.80 -3.39 2.45
C PRO A 74 -16.90 -3.88 3.89
N GLU A 75 -17.25 -5.15 4.10
CA GLU A 75 -17.34 -5.75 5.43
C GLU A 75 -15.98 -5.86 6.13
N TRP A 76 -14.89 -6.12 5.39
CA TRP A 76 -13.53 -6.12 5.93
C TRP A 76 -13.10 -4.72 6.33
N ASN A 77 -13.41 -3.74 5.47
CA ASN A 77 -13.13 -2.33 5.76
C ASN A 77 -13.83 -1.89 7.04
N ALA A 78 -15.11 -2.21 7.20
CA ALA A 78 -15.88 -1.82 8.38
C ALA A 78 -15.23 -2.34 9.69
N GLU A 79 -14.82 -3.60 9.71
CA GLU A 79 -14.17 -4.21 10.88
C GLU A 79 -12.78 -3.61 11.14
N ILE A 80 -11.94 -3.51 10.08
CA ILE A 80 -10.57 -3.01 10.19
C ILE A 80 -10.54 -1.55 10.63
N PHE A 81 -11.30 -0.68 9.97
CA PHE A 81 -11.36 0.75 10.32
C PHE A 81 -12.01 0.98 11.69
N GLY A 82 -13.02 0.15 12.06
CA GLY A 82 -13.58 0.16 13.41
C GLY A 82 -12.51 -0.14 14.48
N ARG A 83 -11.66 -1.13 14.23
CA ARG A 83 -10.56 -1.46 15.15
C ARG A 83 -9.46 -0.39 15.17
N MET A 84 -9.15 0.20 14.02
CA MET A 84 -8.18 1.29 13.92
C MET A 84 -8.60 2.52 14.73
N LYS A 85 -9.89 2.87 14.73
CA LYS A 85 -10.44 3.97 15.56
C LYS A 85 -10.24 3.74 17.05
N SER A 86 -10.23 2.49 17.49
CA SER A 86 -9.92 2.13 18.89
C SER A 86 -8.41 2.17 19.21
N ASN A 87 -7.57 2.36 18.20
CA ASN A 87 -6.11 2.37 18.30
C ASN A 87 -5.49 3.62 17.63
N PRO A 88 -5.87 4.84 18.08
CA PRO A 88 -5.48 6.09 17.41
C PRO A 88 -3.99 6.44 17.55
N GLN A 89 -3.24 5.72 18.40
CA GLN A 89 -1.81 5.91 18.60
C GLN A 89 -0.95 5.47 17.40
N HIS A 90 -1.53 4.74 16.43
CA HIS A 90 -0.83 4.24 15.25
C HIS A 90 -1.09 5.13 14.03
N ALA A 91 -0.17 5.07 13.05
CA ALA A 91 -0.43 5.51 11.68
C ALA A 91 -0.65 4.29 10.78
N TYR A 92 -1.61 4.39 9.86
CA TYR A 92 -2.02 3.30 8.97
C TYR A 92 -1.86 3.72 7.52
N ILE A 93 -1.05 2.99 6.78
CA ILE A 93 -0.70 3.26 5.38
C ILE A 93 -1.38 2.24 4.48
N PHE A 94 -2.10 2.73 3.49
CA PHE A 94 -2.78 1.93 2.47
C PHE A 94 -2.26 2.28 1.08
N LEU A 95 -2.14 1.28 0.22
CA LEU A 95 -1.75 1.43 -1.18
C LEU A 95 -2.74 0.75 -2.10
N THR A 96 -2.98 1.37 -3.24
CA THR A 96 -3.69 0.76 -4.37
C THR A 96 -3.02 1.08 -5.69
N LYS A 97 -3.14 0.18 -6.65
CA LYS A 97 -2.78 0.39 -8.06
C LYS A 97 -4.01 0.64 -8.93
N ARG A 98 -5.20 0.57 -8.34
CA ARG A 98 -6.49 0.76 -9.03
C ARG A 98 -7.39 1.75 -8.28
N PRO A 99 -6.94 3.01 -8.08
CA PRO A 99 -7.76 4.01 -7.40
C PRO A 99 -9.04 4.33 -8.17
N ASP A 100 -9.08 4.03 -9.48
CA ASP A 100 -10.27 4.14 -10.34
C ASP A 100 -11.40 3.18 -9.94
N LYS A 101 -11.08 2.10 -9.22
CA LYS A 101 -12.04 1.09 -8.72
C LYS A 101 -12.40 1.25 -7.25
N VAL A 102 -11.87 2.25 -6.60
CA VAL A 102 -12.11 2.51 -5.17
C VAL A 102 -13.03 3.72 -5.03
N CYS A 103 -14.10 3.58 -4.23
CA CYS A 103 -14.89 4.69 -3.73
C CYS A 103 -14.84 4.61 -2.20
N PHE A 104 -14.06 5.48 -1.56
CA PHE A 104 -13.79 5.39 -0.14
C PHE A 104 -13.65 6.77 0.48
N SER A 105 -14.09 6.92 1.74
CA SER A 105 -13.96 8.15 2.51
C SER A 105 -13.64 7.85 3.97
N THR A 106 -12.68 8.59 4.53
CA THR A 106 -12.35 8.58 5.94
C THR A 106 -11.90 9.96 6.40
N ASP A 107 -12.28 10.34 7.62
CA ASP A 107 -11.82 11.56 8.29
C ASP A 107 -10.73 11.28 9.36
N ASP A 108 -10.27 10.02 9.46
CA ASP A 108 -9.28 9.60 10.45
C ASP A 108 -7.92 10.23 10.14
N GLU A 109 -7.38 11.03 11.08
CA GLU A 109 -6.12 11.79 10.94
C GLU A 109 -4.88 10.90 10.83
N ASN A 110 -4.97 9.65 11.23
CA ASN A 110 -3.85 8.71 11.23
C ASN A 110 -3.91 7.71 10.06
N VAL A 111 -4.79 7.95 9.08
CA VAL A 111 -4.93 7.14 7.86
C VAL A 111 -4.31 7.83 6.66
N TRP A 112 -3.41 7.13 5.99
CA TRP A 112 -2.68 7.57 4.82
C TRP A 112 -3.07 6.72 3.60
N MET A 113 -3.75 7.33 2.64
CA MET A 113 -4.18 6.65 1.41
C MET A 113 -3.23 6.98 0.27
N GLY A 114 -2.79 5.96 -0.44
CA GLY A 114 -1.80 6.16 -1.48
C GLY A 114 -1.94 5.27 -2.70
N VAL A 115 -1.16 5.63 -3.71
CA VAL A 115 -1.06 4.87 -4.96
C VAL A 115 0.38 4.48 -5.26
N THR A 116 0.53 3.38 -5.98
CA THR A 116 1.81 3.00 -6.57
C THR A 116 1.81 3.37 -8.04
N VAL A 117 2.86 4.09 -8.46
CA VAL A 117 3.14 4.44 -9.86
C VAL A 117 4.49 3.85 -10.23
N THR A 118 4.52 2.98 -11.23
CA THR A 118 5.74 2.29 -11.65
C THR A 118 6.18 2.66 -13.06
N ARG A 119 5.29 3.34 -13.81
CA ARG A 119 5.49 3.76 -15.20
C ARG A 119 4.83 5.11 -15.44
N SER A 120 5.32 5.83 -16.44
CA SER A 120 4.75 7.11 -16.89
C SER A 120 3.27 7.00 -17.27
N SER A 121 2.87 5.88 -17.89
CA SER A 121 1.47 5.60 -18.26
C SER A 121 0.51 5.47 -17.08
N GLU A 122 1.02 5.35 -15.86
CA GLU A 122 0.23 5.17 -14.63
C GLU A 122 0.05 6.46 -13.82
N LYS A 123 0.56 7.61 -14.29
CA LYS A 123 0.46 8.93 -13.61
C LYS A 123 -0.97 9.31 -13.25
N LYS A 124 -1.93 8.95 -14.08
CA LYS A 124 -3.36 9.18 -13.83
C LYS A 124 -3.85 8.63 -12.49
N ARG A 125 -3.15 7.66 -11.90
CA ARG A 125 -3.51 7.13 -10.57
C ARG A 125 -3.51 8.21 -9.48
N LEU A 126 -2.68 9.26 -9.59
CA LEU A 126 -2.68 10.35 -8.61
C LEU A 126 -3.97 11.18 -8.68
N GLU A 127 -4.46 11.45 -9.90
CA GLU A 127 -5.73 12.17 -10.10
C GLU A 127 -6.90 11.31 -9.62
N ASP A 128 -6.92 10.03 -10.00
CA ASP A 128 -7.95 9.08 -9.62
C ASP A 128 -7.97 8.86 -8.08
N LEU A 129 -6.79 8.86 -7.41
CA LEU A 129 -6.69 8.81 -5.96
C LEU A 129 -7.46 9.98 -5.32
N LYS A 130 -7.12 11.21 -5.69
CA LYS A 130 -7.74 12.44 -5.12
C LYS A 130 -9.23 12.57 -5.47
N ARG A 131 -9.65 12.02 -6.61
CA ARG A 131 -11.05 12.06 -7.05
C ARG A 131 -11.92 11.06 -6.30
N ASN A 132 -11.47 9.82 -6.18
CA ASN A 132 -12.29 8.70 -5.76
C ASN A 132 -12.12 8.33 -4.27
N ILE A 133 -11.02 8.76 -3.66
CA ILE A 133 -10.70 8.47 -2.27
C ILE A 133 -10.62 9.80 -1.52
N LYS A 134 -11.42 9.95 -0.46
CA LYS A 134 -11.37 11.12 0.42
C LYS A 134 -10.69 10.72 1.72
N ALA A 135 -9.55 11.34 1.99
CA ALA A 135 -8.75 11.11 3.19
C ALA A 135 -8.05 12.42 3.59
N LYS A 136 -7.52 12.46 4.81
CA LYS A 136 -6.75 13.61 5.31
C LYS A 136 -5.34 13.64 4.73
N HIS A 137 -4.74 12.46 4.48
CA HIS A 137 -3.36 12.34 4.01
C HIS A 137 -3.27 11.47 2.78
N TYR A 138 -2.52 11.96 1.79
CA TYR A 138 -2.24 11.23 0.57
C TYR A 138 -0.74 11.00 0.39
N HIS A 139 -0.41 9.83 -0.15
CA HIS A 139 0.96 9.52 -0.51
C HIS A 139 1.08 8.83 -1.86
N VAL A 140 2.27 8.89 -2.46
CA VAL A 140 2.59 8.16 -3.67
C VAL A 140 3.87 7.36 -3.49
N THR A 141 3.88 6.14 -4.00
CA THR A 141 5.05 5.26 -4.00
C THR A 141 5.46 4.95 -5.43
N PHE A 142 6.70 5.31 -5.76
CA PHE A 142 7.37 4.94 -7.01
C PHE A 142 8.29 3.75 -6.73
N GLU A 143 7.73 2.55 -6.71
CA GLU A 143 8.49 1.32 -6.39
C GLU A 143 7.85 0.08 -7.04
N PRO A 144 8.58 -0.56 -7.99
CA PRO A 144 9.79 -0.09 -8.67
C PRO A 144 9.49 0.93 -9.76
N ILE A 145 10.50 1.69 -10.20
CA ILE A 145 10.41 2.55 -11.38
C ILE A 145 10.92 1.76 -12.58
N PHE A 146 10.10 1.65 -13.64
CA PHE A 146 10.43 0.90 -14.85
C PHE A 146 10.74 1.77 -16.07
N ASP A 147 10.30 3.02 -16.06
CA ASP A 147 10.60 4.00 -17.12
C ASP A 147 10.72 5.40 -16.52
N GLU A 148 11.09 6.37 -17.37
CA GLU A 148 11.13 7.77 -17.00
C GLU A 148 9.70 8.25 -16.72
N ILE A 149 9.42 8.58 -15.47
CA ILE A 149 8.08 9.02 -15.06
C ILE A 149 7.74 10.40 -15.62
N GLY A 150 8.75 11.27 -15.81
CA GLY A 150 8.57 12.65 -16.27
C GLY A 150 7.92 13.54 -15.20
N GLU A 151 7.42 14.69 -15.59
CA GLU A 151 6.82 15.67 -14.69
C GLU A 151 5.55 15.14 -14.02
N ILE A 152 5.41 15.43 -12.71
CA ILE A 152 4.26 15.08 -11.89
C ILE A 152 3.87 16.29 -11.05
N ASP A 153 2.58 16.59 -11.01
CA ASP A 153 2.00 17.51 -10.03
C ASP A 153 1.75 16.79 -8.70
N PHE A 154 2.51 17.18 -7.68
CA PHE A 154 2.37 16.68 -6.32
C PHE A 154 1.43 17.51 -5.44
N ALA A 155 0.68 18.47 -6.00
CA ALA A 155 -0.28 19.25 -5.22
C ALA A 155 -1.25 18.32 -4.47
N GLY A 156 -1.33 18.47 -3.13
CA GLY A 156 -2.17 17.65 -2.26
C GLY A 156 -1.61 16.24 -2.01
N ILE A 157 -0.33 16.00 -2.27
CA ILE A 157 0.37 14.78 -1.84
C ILE A 157 1.30 15.15 -0.70
N ASP A 158 1.10 14.53 0.47
CA ASP A 158 1.85 14.83 1.69
C ASP A 158 3.16 14.06 1.78
N TRP A 159 3.27 12.92 1.10
CA TRP A 159 4.44 12.07 1.20
C TRP A 159 4.74 11.32 -0.11
N VAL A 160 5.99 11.35 -0.52
CA VAL A 160 6.50 10.65 -1.71
C VAL A 160 7.55 9.62 -1.29
N VAL A 161 7.37 8.38 -1.73
CA VAL A 161 8.32 7.28 -1.52
C VAL A 161 8.91 6.89 -2.87
N ILE A 162 10.23 6.79 -2.93
CA ILE A 162 10.94 6.33 -4.11
C ILE A 162 11.77 5.11 -3.73
N GLY A 163 11.61 4.02 -4.47
CA GLY A 163 12.33 2.79 -4.23
C GLY A 163 12.69 2.06 -5.52
N THR A 164 13.72 1.23 -5.42
CA THR A 164 14.18 0.37 -6.51
C THR A 164 13.60 -1.03 -6.37
N GLU A 165 13.54 -1.78 -7.48
CA GLU A 165 13.17 -3.18 -7.45
C GLU A 165 14.11 -3.96 -6.52
N THR A 166 13.54 -4.67 -5.54
CA THR A 166 14.29 -5.53 -4.63
C THR A 166 14.05 -6.99 -5.00
N GLY A 167 15.11 -7.81 -5.10
CA GLY A 167 15.01 -9.22 -5.42
C GLY A 167 16.12 -9.71 -6.35
N HIS A 168 15.96 -10.92 -6.91
CA HIS A 168 16.94 -11.53 -7.80
C HIS A 168 17.05 -10.88 -9.19
N ARG A 169 16.06 -10.10 -9.59
CA ARG A 169 16.11 -9.26 -10.80
C ARG A 169 16.40 -7.82 -10.37
N LYS A 170 17.67 -7.51 -10.21
CA LYS A 170 18.11 -6.13 -10.05
C LYS A 170 17.99 -5.45 -11.40
N GLY A 171 16.89 -4.70 -11.61
CA GLY A 171 16.83 -3.73 -12.67
C GLY A 171 18.00 -2.75 -12.51
N LYS A 172 18.72 -2.44 -13.56
CA LYS A 172 19.70 -1.34 -13.52
C LYS A 172 18.90 -0.06 -13.37
N VAL A 173 19.01 0.58 -12.21
CA VAL A 173 18.54 1.97 -12.07
C VAL A 173 19.48 2.81 -12.90
N ASP A 174 18.94 3.53 -13.87
CA ASP A 174 19.72 4.55 -14.57
C ASP A 174 20.01 5.65 -13.54
N SER A 175 21.28 5.80 -13.17
CA SER A 175 21.76 6.78 -12.18
C SER A 175 21.61 8.23 -12.65
N ARG A 176 20.94 8.46 -13.78
CA ARG A 176 20.67 9.79 -14.36
C ARG A 176 19.25 10.30 -14.10
N LEU A 177 18.49 9.61 -13.23
CA LEU A 177 17.19 10.08 -12.72
C LEU A 177 17.38 10.87 -11.41
#